data_e573b988a434f7824d842f5e87668301
#
_entry.id   e573b988a434f7824d842f5e87668301
#
_cell.length_a   1.000
_cell.length_b   1.000
_cell.length_c   1.000
_cell.angle_alpha   90.00
_cell.angle_beta   90.00
_cell.angle_gamma   90.00
#
_symmetry.space_group_name_H-M   'P 1'
#
loop_
_entity.id
_entity.type
_entity.pdbx_description
1 polymer ?
#
loop_
_entity_poly.entity_id
_entity_poly.type
_entity_poly.pdbx_seq_one_letter_code
_entity_poly.pdbx_strand_id
1 'polypeptide(L)'
;MPTLKRLSDTRWSAHYDAVHFLQVGYTQVKSTLDIMCQDMSQKPETRLEAAGLKDIMSHHETGILVQLWSKILNRFNLTSKYLQGADMDLNTATELLRSLGDFVHSLRSQFTAFEKEGKDLGTDYYKGESRQKRKRNQRWDYGDSEDLELSPSDKFKVQRFLPIVNQLLVALKQRANAYDTVSKRFGFLKNLQSLSNDGMRDHVSFVCETYFEDVEPNCHGEFIHFTSLFAKLSPPNETDCVELQMYTFLVKNSLTDTFVNVYTVLRIYLSLMVTNCTGERSFSVLKRVKNELRSTKGQPRLNDLALLCIESDIVRSRDFTVVIKKFASKKARKVNI
;
A
#
# COMPACT_ATOMS: atom_id res chain seq x y z
N MET A 1 -2.23 25.14 13.08
CA MET A 1 -2.27 24.92 11.62
C MET A 1 -1.38 23.73 11.29
N PRO A 2 -1.78 22.84 10.40
CA PRO A 2 -0.89 21.77 9.95
C PRO A 2 0.30 22.38 9.20
N THR A 3 1.51 21.87 9.45
CA THR A 3 2.73 22.33 8.79
C THR A 3 2.99 21.53 7.52
N LEU A 4 3.45 22.19 6.45
CA LEU A 4 3.90 21.54 5.22
C LEU A 4 5.00 20.53 5.55
N LYS A 5 4.73 19.24 5.32
CA LYS A 5 5.71 18.18 5.49
C LYS A 5 6.37 17.88 4.15
N ARG A 6 7.67 17.58 4.18
CA ARG A 6 8.39 17.11 2.99
C ARG A 6 7.76 15.82 2.48
N LEU A 7 7.54 15.72 1.19
CA LEU A 7 7.10 14.49 0.53
C LEU A 7 8.11 13.37 0.79
N SER A 8 7.59 12.18 1.06
CA SER A 8 8.39 10.95 1.16
C SER A 8 8.03 10.07 -0.02
N ASP A 9 9.01 9.67 -0.80
CA ASP A 9 8.81 8.87 -2.02
C ASP A 9 8.15 7.50 -1.74
N THR A 10 8.22 7.03 -0.50
CA THR A 10 7.76 5.69 -0.11
C THR A 10 6.51 5.68 0.77
N ARG A 11 6.01 6.83 1.26
CA ARG A 11 4.90 6.87 2.22
C ARG A 11 3.67 7.56 1.65
N TRP A 12 2.65 6.80 1.35
CA TRP A 12 1.35 7.32 0.91
C TRP A 12 0.73 8.34 1.87
N SER A 13 0.90 8.14 3.18
CA SER A 13 0.43 9.09 4.19
C SER A 13 1.06 10.48 4.04
N ALA A 14 2.33 10.57 3.63
CA ALA A 14 2.99 11.86 3.41
C ALA A 14 2.42 12.59 2.19
N HIS A 15 2.06 11.84 1.12
CA HIS A 15 1.38 12.43 -0.03
C HIS A 15 -0.02 12.93 0.33
N TYR A 16 -0.78 12.14 1.11
CA TYR A 16 -2.09 12.57 1.61
C TYR A 16 -1.97 13.84 2.46
N ASP A 17 -1.07 13.84 3.46
CA ASP A 17 -0.88 15.00 4.34
C ASP A 17 -0.53 16.25 3.54
N ALA A 18 0.35 16.14 2.54
CA ALA A 18 0.79 17.28 1.72
C ALA A 18 -0.34 17.84 0.84
N VAL A 19 -1.10 16.97 0.16
CA VAL A 19 -2.21 17.41 -0.71
C VAL A 19 -3.37 17.94 0.13
N HIS A 20 -3.67 17.32 1.25
CA HIS A 20 -4.70 17.80 2.18
C HIS A 20 -4.34 19.18 2.75
N PHE A 21 -3.08 19.39 3.16
CA PHE A 21 -2.60 20.71 3.58
C PHE A 21 -2.77 21.74 2.45
N LEU A 22 -2.38 21.40 1.23
CA LEU A 22 -2.52 22.28 0.08
C LEU A 22 -4.00 22.60 -0.20
N GLN A 23 -4.90 21.62 -0.10
CA GLN A 23 -6.34 21.81 -0.30
C GLN A 23 -6.91 22.79 0.73
N VAL A 24 -6.64 22.58 2.01
CA VAL A 24 -7.18 23.41 3.11
C VAL A 24 -6.57 24.80 3.11
N GLY A 25 -5.28 24.91 2.81
CA GLY A 25 -4.52 26.16 2.84
C GLY A 25 -4.33 26.82 1.47
N TYR A 26 -5.12 26.45 0.45
CA TYR A 26 -4.85 26.85 -0.94
C TYR A 26 -4.78 28.37 -1.12
N THR A 27 -5.76 29.08 -0.61
CA THR A 27 -5.84 30.54 -0.67
C THR A 27 -4.69 31.20 0.11
N GLN A 28 -4.35 30.67 1.28
CA GLN A 28 -3.27 31.21 2.10
C GLN A 28 -1.90 31.00 1.44
N VAL A 29 -1.68 29.83 0.84
CA VAL A 29 -0.44 29.56 0.07
C VAL A 29 -0.34 30.51 -1.12
N LYS A 30 -1.43 30.68 -1.89
CA LYS A 30 -1.47 31.60 -3.03
C LYS A 30 -1.18 33.05 -2.60
N SER A 31 -1.78 33.50 -1.48
CA SER A 31 -1.51 34.82 -0.91
C SER A 31 -0.07 34.99 -0.44
N THR A 32 0.50 33.97 0.20
CA THR A 32 1.92 33.99 0.63
C THR A 32 2.86 34.08 -0.57
N LEU A 33 2.60 33.33 -1.63
CA LEU A 33 3.37 33.40 -2.88
C LEU A 33 3.29 34.81 -3.50
N ASP A 34 2.13 35.47 -3.42
CA ASP A 34 1.96 36.83 -3.90
C ASP A 34 2.83 37.83 -3.12
N ILE A 35 2.82 37.75 -1.79
CA ILE A 35 3.69 38.54 -0.92
C ILE A 35 5.16 38.31 -1.27
N MET A 36 5.58 37.04 -1.47
CA MET A 36 6.96 36.71 -1.84
C MET A 36 7.37 37.28 -3.20
N CYS A 37 6.45 37.35 -4.14
CA CYS A 37 6.71 38.00 -5.46
C CYS A 37 6.99 39.50 -5.35
N GLN A 38 6.32 40.17 -4.40
CA GLN A 38 6.39 41.63 -4.24
C GLN A 38 7.52 42.03 -3.29
N ASP A 39 8.03 41.14 -2.47
CA ASP A 39 9.07 41.42 -1.47
C ASP A 39 10.44 41.59 -2.12
N MET A 40 10.88 42.85 -2.22
CA MET A 40 12.17 43.22 -2.80
C MET A 40 13.38 42.81 -1.96
N SER A 41 13.18 42.39 -0.72
CA SER A 41 14.26 41.86 0.12
C SER A 41 14.66 40.41 -0.27
N GLN A 42 13.77 39.70 -0.99
CA GLN A 42 14.02 38.32 -1.48
C GLN A 42 14.92 38.34 -2.73
N LYS A 43 15.68 37.23 -2.89
CA LYS A 43 16.50 37.05 -4.09
C LYS A 43 15.61 37.01 -5.36
N PRO A 44 16.11 37.56 -6.50
CA PRO A 44 15.37 37.54 -7.76
C PRO A 44 14.89 36.17 -8.19
N GLU A 45 15.70 35.13 -7.97
CA GLU A 45 15.36 33.70 -8.25
C GLU A 45 14.14 33.26 -7.43
N THR A 46 14.13 33.52 -6.11
CA THR A 46 13.03 33.18 -5.23
C THR A 46 11.72 33.85 -5.65
N ARG A 47 11.80 35.14 -6.07
CA ARG A 47 10.61 35.87 -6.57
C ARG A 47 10.10 35.29 -7.88
N LEU A 48 11.00 34.89 -8.79
CA LEU A 48 10.63 34.25 -10.04
C LEU A 48 9.98 32.87 -9.82
N GLU A 49 10.54 32.05 -8.93
CA GLU A 49 9.94 30.76 -8.55
C GLU A 49 8.56 30.95 -7.92
N ALA A 50 8.41 31.89 -7.00
CA ALA A 50 7.13 32.20 -6.37
C ALA A 50 6.08 32.65 -7.40
N ALA A 51 6.48 33.48 -8.39
CA ALA A 51 5.59 33.92 -9.48
C ALA A 51 5.16 32.72 -10.35
N GLY A 52 6.07 31.79 -10.67
CA GLY A 52 5.76 30.57 -11.42
C GLY A 52 4.80 29.65 -10.69
N LEU A 53 5.01 29.45 -9.39
CA LEU A 53 4.11 28.65 -8.55
C LEU A 53 2.72 29.28 -8.39
N LYS A 54 2.66 30.62 -8.21
CA LYS A 54 1.41 31.36 -8.16
C LYS A 54 0.61 31.23 -9.47
N ASP A 55 1.29 31.31 -10.61
CA ASP A 55 0.67 31.14 -11.93
C ASP A 55 0.07 29.74 -12.06
N ILE A 56 0.84 28.68 -11.72
CA ILE A 56 0.36 27.29 -11.72
C ILE A 56 -0.86 27.13 -10.80
N MET A 57 -0.83 27.70 -9.60
CA MET A 57 -1.96 27.66 -8.66
C MET A 57 -3.16 28.48 -9.12
N SER A 58 -3.02 29.38 -10.08
CA SER A 58 -4.14 30.15 -10.64
C SER A 58 -4.87 29.39 -11.76
N HIS A 59 -4.26 28.33 -12.31
CA HIS A 59 -4.90 27.52 -13.34
C HIS A 59 -5.99 26.63 -12.77
N HIS A 60 -7.10 26.54 -13.51
CA HIS A 60 -8.26 25.76 -13.11
C HIS A 60 -7.96 24.25 -13.03
N GLU A 61 -7.09 23.73 -13.92
CA GLU A 61 -6.60 22.37 -13.90
C GLU A 61 -5.93 22.00 -12.55
N THR A 62 -5.19 22.94 -11.97
CA THR A 62 -4.53 22.70 -10.67
C THR A 62 -5.56 22.55 -9.55
N GLY A 63 -6.59 23.42 -9.53
CA GLY A 63 -7.68 23.30 -8.57
C GLY A 63 -8.42 21.96 -8.68
N ILE A 64 -8.77 21.55 -9.89
CA ILE A 64 -9.41 20.25 -10.15
C ILE A 64 -8.52 19.08 -9.66
N LEU A 65 -7.22 19.12 -9.99
CA LEU A 65 -6.28 18.06 -9.58
C LEU A 65 -6.10 18.00 -8.06
N VAL A 66 -6.05 19.13 -7.37
CA VAL A 66 -5.95 19.16 -5.90
C VAL A 66 -7.17 18.50 -5.27
N GLN A 67 -8.38 18.80 -5.74
CA GLN A 67 -9.61 18.17 -5.26
C GLN A 67 -9.65 16.67 -5.56
N LEU A 68 -9.32 16.28 -6.80
CA LEU A 68 -9.26 14.87 -7.20
C LEU A 68 -8.28 14.08 -6.34
N TRP A 69 -7.03 14.55 -6.24
CA TRP A 69 -5.99 13.86 -5.49
C TRP A 69 -6.27 13.84 -4.00
N SER A 70 -6.88 14.89 -3.44
CA SER A 70 -7.28 14.89 -2.02
C SER A 70 -8.28 13.76 -1.72
N LYS A 71 -9.32 13.58 -2.55
CA LYS A 71 -10.29 12.49 -2.41
C LYS A 71 -9.65 11.11 -2.59
N ILE A 72 -8.83 10.94 -3.62
CA ILE A 72 -8.14 9.68 -3.91
C ILE A 72 -7.19 9.30 -2.78
N LEU A 73 -6.26 10.20 -2.43
CA LEU A 73 -5.23 9.92 -1.42
C LEU A 73 -5.81 9.69 -0.04
N ASN A 74 -6.90 10.36 0.33
CA ASN A 74 -7.61 10.09 1.57
C ASN A 74 -8.10 8.63 1.63
N ARG A 75 -8.80 8.18 0.59
CA ARG A 75 -9.34 6.82 0.56
C ARG A 75 -8.20 5.78 0.49
N PHE A 76 -7.16 6.03 -0.31
CA PHE A 76 -5.98 5.16 -0.38
C PHE A 76 -5.24 5.08 0.96
N ASN A 77 -5.09 6.19 1.67
CA ASN A 77 -4.43 6.21 2.99
C ASN A 77 -5.23 5.41 4.03
N LEU A 78 -6.55 5.54 4.05
CA LEU A 78 -7.42 4.76 4.94
C LEU A 78 -7.35 3.25 4.62
N THR A 79 -7.49 2.88 3.35
CA THR A 79 -7.39 1.50 2.89
C THR A 79 -6.00 0.92 3.19
N SER A 80 -4.93 1.68 2.91
CA SER A 80 -3.56 1.24 3.19
C SER A 80 -3.31 1.00 4.68
N LYS A 81 -3.81 1.87 5.56
CA LYS A 81 -3.71 1.67 7.02
C LYS A 81 -4.42 0.39 7.46
N TYR A 82 -5.57 0.11 6.87
CA TYR A 82 -6.34 -1.09 7.20
C TYR A 82 -5.62 -2.36 6.70
N LEU A 83 -5.11 -2.35 5.46
CA LEU A 83 -4.33 -3.45 4.89
C LEU A 83 -3.01 -3.74 5.63
N GLN A 84 -2.52 -2.80 6.44
CA GLN A 84 -1.32 -2.95 7.28
C GLN A 84 -1.60 -3.58 8.65
N GLY A 85 -2.84 -3.91 8.96
CA GLY A 85 -3.24 -4.63 10.17
C GLY A 85 -2.57 -6.00 10.24
N ALA A 86 -2.20 -6.44 11.46
CA ALA A 86 -1.53 -7.72 11.67
C ALA A 86 -2.46 -8.92 11.35
N ASP A 87 -3.77 -8.75 11.57
CA ASP A 87 -4.78 -9.80 11.46
C ASP A 87 -5.56 -9.75 10.14
N MET A 88 -4.96 -9.13 9.11
CA MET A 88 -5.62 -8.95 7.80
C MET A 88 -5.64 -10.25 7.02
N ASP A 89 -6.83 -10.80 6.80
CA ASP A 89 -6.99 -11.94 5.90
C ASP A 89 -7.03 -11.51 4.42
N LEU A 90 -6.63 -12.44 3.55
CA LEU A 90 -6.46 -12.17 2.13
C LEU A 90 -7.80 -11.87 1.41
N ASN A 91 -8.91 -12.49 1.84
CA ASN A 91 -10.23 -12.26 1.23
C ASN A 91 -10.72 -10.85 1.55
N THR A 92 -10.61 -10.42 2.81
CA THR A 92 -10.93 -9.05 3.23
C THR A 92 -10.05 -8.03 2.50
N ALA A 93 -8.76 -8.34 2.31
CA ALA A 93 -7.87 -7.47 1.54
C ALA A 93 -8.30 -7.35 0.07
N THR A 94 -8.73 -8.45 -0.55
CA THR A 94 -9.24 -8.46 -1.92
C THR A 94 -10.49 -7.61 -2.06
N GLU A 95 -11.47 -7.76 -1.16
CA GLU A 95 -12.71 -6.98 -1.17
C GLU A 95 -12.45 -5.49 -0.92
N LEU A 96 -11.51 -5.14 -0.04
CA LEU A 96 -11.10 -3.75 0.16
C LEU A 96 -10.50 -3.13 -1.11
N LEU A 97 -9.68 -3.88 -1.85
CA LEU A 97 -9.11 -3.40 -3.11
C LEU A 97 -10.17 -3.26 -4.20
N ARG A 98 -11.16 -4.17 -4.27
CA ARG A 98 -12.31 -4.06 -5.17
C ARG A 98 -13.15 -2.82 -4.84
N SER A 99 -13.52 -2.65 -3.57
CA SER A 99 -14.25 -1.46 -3.10
C SER A 99 -13.50 -0.17 -3.40
N LEU A 100 -12.16 -0.17 -3.27
CA LEU A 100 -11.33 0.98 -3.66
C LEU A 100 -11.39 1.22 -5.17
N GLY A 101 -11.39 0.15 -5.98
CA GLY A 101 -11.57 0.22 -7.43
C GLY A 101 -12.92 0.82 -7.81
N ASP A 102 -14.01 0.38 -7.18
CA ASP A 102 -15.36 0.89 -7.42
C ASP A 102 -15.46 2.39 -7.05
N PHE A 103 -14.85 2.79 -5.95
CA PHE A 103 -14.74 4.19 -5.57
C PHE A 103 -14.02 5.00 -6.66
N VAL A 104 -12.84 4.57 -7.11
CA VAL A 104 -12.07 5.27 -8.16
C VAL A 104 -12.86 5.29 -9.48
N HIS A 105 -13.58 4.20 -9.81
CA HIS A 105 -14.44 4.16 -10.98
C HIS A 105 -15.56 5.21 -10.91
N SER A 106 -16.18 5.40 -9.75
CA SER A 106 -17.24 6.39 -9.56
C SER A 106 -16.77 7.84 -9.80
N LEU A 107 -15.48 8.12 -9.63
CA LEU A 107 -14.92 9.46 -9.88
C LEU A 107 -14.98 9.86 -11.37
N ARG A 108 -15.06 8.91 -12.30
CA ARG A 108 -15.14 9.19 -13.75
C ARG A 108 -16.32 10.09 -14.12
N SER A 109 -17.45 9.91 -13.46
CA SER A 109 -18.67 10.70 -13.68
C SER A 109 -18.72 12.01 -12.91
N GLN A 110 -17.78 12.24 -11.98
CA GLN A 110 -17.79 13.39 -11.08
C GLN A 110 -16.95 14.59 -11.58
N PHE A 111 -16.52 14.60 -12.82
CA PHE A 111 -15.66 15.67 -13.37
C PHE A 111 -16.23 17.07 -13.14
N THR A 112 -17.51 17.29 -13.41
CA THR A 112 -18.18 18.59 -13.23
C THR A 112 -18.24 19.04 -11.76
N ALA A 113 -18.33 18.09 -10.82
CA ALA A 113 -18.25 18.39 -9.40
C ALA A 113 -16.84 18.89 -9.02
N PHE A 114 -15.79 18.18 -9.50
CA PHE A 114 -14.40 18.60 -9.30
C PHE A 114 -14.08 19.94 -9.96
N GLU A 115 -14.67 20.22 -11.12
CA GLU A 115 -14.54 21.50 -11.79
C GLU A 115 -15.13 22.63 -10.94
N LYS A 116 -16.31 22.43 -10.36
CA LYS A 116 -16.93 23.37 -9.43
C LYS A 116 -16.09 23.55 -8.16
N GLU A 117 -15.72 22.45 -7.51
CA GLU A 117 -14.87 22.48 -6.30
C GLU A 117 -13.50 23.14 -6.57
N GLY A 118 -12.96 22.99 -7.78
CA GLY A 118 -11.74 23.69 -8.21
C GLY A 118 -11.92 25.20 -8.30
N LYS A 119 -13.06 25.67 -8.83
CA LYS A 119 -13.40 27.12 -8.87
C LYS A 119 -13.48 27.72 -7.47
N ASP A 120 -14.04 26.97 -6.51
CA ASP A 120 -14.15 27.41 -5.11
C ASP A 120 -12.78 27.64 -4.45
N LEU A 121 -11.70 27.04 -4.98
CA LEU A 121 -10.31 27.34 -4.57
C LEU A 121 -9.75 28.65 -5.15
N GLY A 122 -10.53 29.41 -5.90
CA GLY A 122 -10.10 30.66 -6.53
C GLY A 122 -9.21 30.48 -7.76
N THR A 123 -9.48 29.40 -8.52
CA THR A 123 -8.86 29.17 -9.83
C THR A 123 -9.74 29.70 -10.94
N ASP A 124 -9.19 30.53 -11.82
CA ASP A 124 -10.00 31.45 -12.66
C ASP A 124 -10.08 31.02 -14.14
N TYR A 125 -9.07 30.31 -14.67
CA TYR A 125 -8.99 29.99 -16.10
C TYR A 125 -8.21 28.72 -16.41
N TYR A 126 -8.52 28.11 -17.54
CA TYR A 126 -7.76 26.98 -18.08
C TYR A 126 -6.49 27.47 -18.79
N LYS A 127 -5.39 26.67 -18.68
CA LYS A 127 -4.11 26.98 -19.32
C LYS A 127 -4.18 26.99 -20.84
N GLY A 128 -4.91 27.67 -21.48
CA GLY A 128 -5.07 27.76 -22.93
C GLY A 128 -5.95 28.92 -23.33
N GLU A 129 -6.73 29.41 -22.37
CA GLU A 129 -7.64 30.55 -22.60
C GLU A 129 -6.90 31.87 -22.68
N SER A 130 -5.74 31.99 -22.02
CA SER A 130 -4.94 33.24 -22.04
C SER A 130 -4.12 33.46 -23.31
N ARG A 131 -3.96 32.45 -24.17
CA ARG A 131 -3.35 32.62 -25.49
C ARG A 131 -4.41 33.03 -26.48
N GLN A 132 -4.51 34.36 -26.77
CA GLN A 132 -5.20 34.84 -27.95
C GLN A 132 -4.73 34.02 -29.15
N LYS A 133 -5.64 33.22 -29.73
CA LYS A 133 -5.38 32.50 -30.97
C LYS A 133 -4.92 33.50 -32.02
N ARG A 134 -3.65 33.46 -32.43
CA ARG A 134 -3.25 34.08 -33.69
C ARG A 134 -4.11 33.41 -34.75
N LYS A 135 -5.02 34.19 -35.36
CA LYS A 135 -5.80 33.74 -36.53
C LYS A 135 -4.81 33.22 -37.55
N ARG A 136 -4.79 31.89 -37.77
CA ARG A 136 -4.09 31.28 -38.88
C ARG A 136 -4.70 31.87 -40.15
N ASN A 137 -3.88 32.41 -41.04
CA ASN A 137 -4.33 32.90 -42.34
C ASN A 137 -4.80 31.65 -43.15
N GLN A 138 -6.11 31.56 -43.30
CA GLN A 138 -6.87 30.49 -43.96
C GLN A 138 -6.73 30.54 -45.51
N ARG A 139 -5.53 30.79 -46.05
CA ARG A 139 -5.41 31.03 -47.48
C ARG A 139 -5.06 29.81 -48.33
N TRP A 140 -4.76 28.64 -47.73
CA TRP A 140 -4.28 27.45 -48.46
C TRP A 140 -4.70 26.07 -47.89
N ASP A 141 -5.81 25.94 -47.17
CA ASP A 141 -6.29 24.65 -46.71
C ASP A 141 -7.66 24.34 -47.34
N TYR A 142 -7.64 23.61 -48.45
CA TYR A 142 -8.81 22.95 -49.01
C TYR A 142 -8.93 21.56 -48.29
N GLY A 143 -9.61 21.58 -47.17
CA GLY A 143 -9.93 20.36 -46.42
C GLY A 143 -10.98 20.72 -45.36
N ASP A 144 -12.26 20.47 -45.67
CA ASP A 144 -13.34 20.40 -44.69
C ASP A 144 -13.10 19.28 -43.69
N SER A 145 -12.24 19.48 -42.74
CA SER A 145 -12.31 18.81 -41.44
C SER A 145 -12.84 19.86 -40.47
N GLU A 146 -14.12 19.79 -40.15
CA GLU A 146 -14.64 20.35 -38.90
C GLU A 146 -13.83 19.72 -37.76
N ASP A 147 -12.68 20.30 -37.45
CA ASP A 147 -11.99 20.07 -36.19
C ASP A 147 -12.97 20.52 -35.11
N LEU A 148 -13.70 19.57 -34.56
CA LEU A 148 -14.48 19.73 -33.35
C LEU A 148 -13.49 20.17 -32.24
N GLU A 149 -13.26 21.52 -32.19
CA GLU A 149 -12.40 22.08 -31.15
C GLU A 149 -13.06 21.83 -29.79
N LEU A 150 -12.60 20.79 -29.11
CA LEU A 150 -13.00 20.50 -27.75
C LEU A 150 -12.80 21.74 -26.88
N SER A 151 -13.76 22.04 -26.02
CA SER A 151 -13.60 23.10 -25.01
C SER A 151 -12.35 22.84 -24.15
N PRO A 152 -11.69 23.85 -23.57
CA PRO A 152 -10.56 23.64 -22.66
C PRO A 152 -10.87 22.67 -21.52
N SER A 153 -12.10 22.71 -20.99
CA SER A 153 -12.62 21.79 -19.99
C SER A 153 -12.64 20.34 -20.52
N ASP A 154 -13.26 20.10 -21.68
CA ASP A 154 -13.34 18.76 -22.28
C ASP A 154 -11.97 18.22 -22.65
N LYS A 155 -11.08 19.08 -23.16
CA LYS A 155 -9.70 18.72 -23.46
C LYS A 155 -8.96 18.26 -22.22
N PHE A 156 -9.07 19.00 -21.11
CA PHE A 156 -8.45 18.60 -19.84
C PHE A 156 -9.07 17.29 -19.30
N LYS A 157 -10.40 17.17 -19.36
CA LYS A 157 -11.12 15.96 -18.95
C LYS A 157 -10.58 14.72 -19.67
N VAL A 158 -10.48 14.78 -21.02
CA VAL A 158 -10.07 13.63 -21.84
C VAL A 158 -8.57 13.39 -21.77
N GLN A 159 -7.74 14.45 -21.76
CA GLN A 159 -6.29 14.31 -21.85
C GLN A 159 -5.59 14.11 -20.49
N ARG A 160 -6.24 14.48 -19.38
CA ARG A 160 -5.61 14.42 -18.05
C ARG A 160 -6.46 13.69 -17.03
N PHE A 161 -7.67 14.14 -16.78
CA PHE A 161 -8.53 13.61 -15.72
C PHE A 161 -8.85 12.13 -15.92
N LEU A 162 -9.44 11.76 -17.06
CA LEU A 162 -9.80 10.38 -17.34
C LEU A 162 -8.60 9.42 -17.41
N PRO A 163 -7.46 9.78 -18.03
CA PRO A 163 -6.26 8.95 -18.01
C PRO A 163 -5.74 8.65 -16.59
N ILE A 164 -5.72 9.65 -15.69
CA ILE A 164 -5.33 9.43 -14.28
C ILE A 164 -6.24 8.39 -13.64
N VAL A 165 -7.55 8.56 -13.72
CA VAL A 165 -8.52 7.62 -13.13
C VAL A 165 -8.38 6.23 -13.75
N ASN A 166 -8.24 6.13 -15.08
CA ASN A 166 -8.09 4.85 -15.77
C ASN A 166 -6.81 4.12 -15.37
N GLN A 167 -5.69 4.83 -15.26
CA GLN A 167 -4.41 4.23 -14.87
C GLN A 167 -4.47 3.66 -13.44
N LEU A 168 -5.11 4.39 -12.52
CA LEU A 168 -5.34 3.91 -11.15
C LEU A 168 -6.23 2.66 -11.14
N LEU A 169 -7.30 2.63 -11.94
CA LEU A 169 -8.19 1.47 -12.07
C LEU A 169 -7.45 0.24 -12.59
N VAL A 170 -6.61 0.39 -13.61
CA VAL A 170 -5.80 -0.71 -14.14
C VAL A 170 -4.86 -1.26 -13.08
N ALA A 171 -4.16 -0.38 -12.36
CA ALA A 171 -3.23 -0.79 -11.30
C ALA A 171 -3.94 -1.51 -10.14
N LEU A 172 -5.11 -1.01 -9.70
CA LEU A 172 -5.91 -1.65 -8.65
C LEU A 172 -6.45 -3.01 -9.10
N LYS A 173 -6.93 -3.12 -10.34
CA LYS A 173 -7.44 -4.37 -10.91
C LYS A 173 -6.34 -5.43 -11.02
N GLN A 174 -5.15 -5.05 -11.46
CA GLN A 174 -4.00 -5.97 -11.51
C GLN A 174 -3.66 -6.52 -10.11
N ARG A 175 -3.68 -5.66 -9.10
CA ARG A 175 -3.40 -6.07 -7.72
C ARG A 175 -4.50 -6.95 -7.14
N ALA A 176 -5.77 -6.61 -7.36
CA ALA A 176 -6.91 -7.43 -6.94
C ALA A 176 -6.88 -8.82 -7.60
N ASN A 177 -6.56 -8.90 -8.90
CA ASN A 177 -6.44 -10.17 -9.62
C ASN A 177 -5.30 -11.06 -9.05
N ALA A 178 -4.19 -10.46 -8.61
CA ALA A 178 -3.12 -11.21 -7.97
C ALA A 178 -3.59 -11.86 -6.65
N TYR A 179 -4.32 -11.11 -5.83
CA TYR A 179 -4.90 -11.66 -4.60
C TYR A 179 -6.01 -12.69 -4.88
N ASP A 180 -6.83 -12.49 -5.91
CA ASP A 180 -7.83 -13.47 -6.34
C ASP A 180 -7.19 -14.80 -6.71
N THR A 181 -6.04 -14.78 -7.38
CA THR A 181 -5.31 -15.99 -7.72
C THR A 181 -4.86 -16.76 -6.49
N VAL A 182 -4.35 -16.06 -5.47
CA VAL A 182 -3.97 -16.68 -4.20
C VAL A 182 -5.21 -17.16 -3.43
N SER A 183 -6.27 -16.36 -3.38
CA SER A 183 -7.52 -16.73 -2.71
C SER A 183 -8.18 -17.96 -3.35
N LYS A 184 -8.18 -18.09 -4.67
CA LYS A 184 -8.67 -19.29 -5.36
C LYS A 184 -7.85 -20.53 -5.01
N ARG A 185 -6.56 -20.37 -4.79
CA ARG A 185 -5.65 -21.47 -4.49
C ARG A 185 -5.76 -21.95 -3.04
N PHE A 186 -5.86 -21.02 -2.09
CA PHE A 186 -5.83 -21.33 -0.66
C PHE A 186 -7.16 -21.09 0.07
N GLY A 187 -8.17 -20.47 -0.57
CA GLY A 187 -9.42 -20.10 0.06
C GLY A 187 -10.22 -21.29 0.63
N PHE A 188 -9.95 -22.52 0.15
CA PHE A 188 -10.54 -23.74 0.68
C PHE A 188 -10.14 -24.01 2.15
N LEU A 189 -8.97 -23.54 2.57
CA LEU A 189 -8.49 -23.70 3.94
C LEU A 189 -9.46 -23.11 4.98
N LYS A 190 -10.07 -21.98 4.67
CA LYS A 190 -11.04 -21.32 5.54
C LYS A 190 -12.31 -22.15 5.77
N ASN A 191 -12.72 -22.89 4.74
CA ASN A 191 -13.94 -23.68 4.74
C ASN A 191 -13.65 -25.19 4.77
N LEU A 192 -12.48 -25.59 5.22
CA LEU A 192 -11.98 -26.97 5.15
C LEU A 192 -12.97 -27.98 5.76
N GLN A 193 -13.62 -27.62 6.87
CA GLN A 193 -14.57 -28.49 7.59
C GLN A 193 -15.92 -28.67 6.86
N SER A 194 -16.28 -27.79 5.95
CA SER A 194 -17.56 -27.82 5.22
C SER A 194 -17.43 -28.39 3.80
N LEU A 195 -16.22 -28.69 3.35
CA LEU A 195 -15.98 -29.24 2.02
C LEU A 195 -16.36 -30.71 1.93
N SER A 196 -16.93 -31.11 0.79
CA SER A 196 -17.07 -32.52 0.43
C SER A 196 -15.70 -33.14 0.11
N ASN A 197 -15.59 -34.47 0.21
CA ASN A 197 -14.34 -35.17 -0.12
C ASN A 197 -13.88 -34.92 -1.57
N ASP A 198 -14.82 -34.82 -2.52
CA ASP A 198 -14.49 -34.52 -3.92
C ASP A 198 -14.00 -33.06 -4.08
N GLY A 199 -14.67 -32.11 -3.44
CA GLY A 199 -14.22 -30.72 -3.41
C GLY A 199 -12.85 -30.55 -2.77
N MET A 200 -12.58 -31.32 -1.70
CA MET A 200 -11.25 -31.35 -1.07
C MET A 200 -10.18 -31.84 -2.05
N ARG A 201 -10.48 -32.91 -2.78
CA ARG A 201 -9.56 -33.49 -3.78
C ARG A 201 -9.21 -32.46 -4.84
N ASP A 202 -10.21 -31.77 -5.42
CA ASP A 202 -9.99 -30.79 -6.49
C ASP A 202 -9.11 -29.63 -6.03
N HIS A 203 -9.40 -29.04 -4.85
CA HIS A 203 -8.62 -27.93 -4.31
C HIS A 203 -7.19 -28.36 -3.94
N VAL A 204 -7.02 -29.50 -3.29
CA VAL A 204 -5.71 -30.01 -2.91
C VAL A 204 -4.87 -30.36 -4.14
N SER A 205 -5.46 -30.98 -5.17
CA SER A 205 -4.75 -31.26 -6.43
C SER A 205 -4.21 -29.99 -7.09
N PHE A 206 -5.01 -28.92 -7.10
CA PHE A 206 -4.57 -27.62 -7.63
C PHE A 206 -3.39 -27.00 -6.86
N VAL A 207 -3.35 -27.20 -5.53
CA VAL A 207 -2.21 -26.77 -4.70
C VAL A 207 -0.99 -27.65 -4.99
N CYS A 208 -1.14 -28.99 -5.06
CA CYS A 208 -0.06 -29.92 -5.38
C CYS A 208 0.57 -29.65 -6.74
N GLU A 209 -0.23 -29.36 -7.77
CA GLU A 209 0.27 -28.99 -9.10
C GLU A 209 1.12 -27.71 -9.09
N THR A 210 0.77 -26.77 -8.22
CA THR A 210 1.50 -25.48 -8.14
C THR A 210 2.77 -25.59 -7.31
N TYR A 211 2.75 -26.38 -6.23
CA TYR A 211 3.85 -26.55 -5.27
C TYR A 211 4.38 -27.98 -5.27
N PHE A 212 4.57 -28.55 -6.46
CA PHE A 212 4.96 -29.93 -6.68
C PHE A 212 6.35 -30.30 -6.08
N GLU A 213 7.18 -29.32 -5.80
CA GLU A 213 8.48 -29.51 -5.13
C GLU A 213 8.34 -29.62 -3.61
N ASP A 214 7.29 -29.05 -3.03
CA ASP A 214 7.10 -28.91 -1.58
C ASP A 214 6.01 -29.84 -1.03
N VAL A 215 5.04 -30.23 -1.87
CA VAL A 215 3.84 -30.97 -1.47
C VAL A 215 3.68 -32.23 -2.32
N GLU A 216 3.46 -33.37 -1.66
CA GLU A 216 3.31 -34.66 -2.33
C GLU A 216 2.05 -34.74 -3.18
N PRO A 217 2.11 -35.33 -4.38
CA PRO A 217 0.92 -35.61 -5.18
C PRO A 217 -0.01 -36.56 -4.41
N ASN A 218 -1.32 -36.35 -4.53
CA ASN A 218 -2.36 -37.18 -3.87
C ASN A 218 -2.45 -37.07 -2.33
N CYS A 219 -1.95 -35.99 -1.72
CA CYS A 219 -2.05 -35.76 -0.27
C CYS A 219 -3.47 -35.42 0.25
N HIS A 220 -4.51 -35.49 -0.62
CA HIS A 220 -5.90 -35.17 -0.24
C HIS A 220 -6.42 -36.03 0.93
N GLY A 221 -6.00 -37.29 1.04
CA GLY A 221 -6.36 -38.18 2.15
C GLY A 221 -5.85 -37.65 3.50
N GLU A 222 -4.67 -37.04 3.52
CA GLU A 222 -4.08 -36.40 4.70
C GLU A 222 -4.95 -35.20 5.15
N PHE A 223 -5.42 -34.38 4.21
CA PHE A 223 -6.32 -33.26 4.50
C PHE A 223 -7.67 -33.72 5.07
N ILE A 224 -8.27 -34.77 4.50
CA ILE A 224 -9.53 -35.36 5.00
C ILE A 224 -9.35 -35.86 6.44
N HIS A 225 -8.25 -36.61 6.70
CA HIS A 225 -7.95 -37.10 8.04
C HIS A 225 -7.70 -35.98 9.03
N PHE A 226 -6.88 -34.98 8.64
CA PHE A 226 -6.63 -33.79 9.46
C PHE A 226 -7.91 -33.04 9.82
N THR A 227 -8.78 -32.79 8.85
CA THR A 227 -10.04 -32.09 9.05
C THR A 227 -10.94 -32.78 10.05
N SER A 228 -11.05 -34.11 9.96
CA SER A 228 -11.83 -34.93 10.91
C SER A 228 -11.25 -34.89 12.33
N LEU A 229 -9.93 -34.87 12.45
CA LEU A 229 -9.26 -34.77 13.74
C LEU A 229 -9.41 -33.39 14.36
N PHE A 230 -9.17 -32.35 13.56
CA PHE A 230 -9.27 -30.95 13.97
C PHE A 230 -10.68 -30.60 14.44
N ALA A 231 -11.71 -31.02 13.70
CA ALA A 231 -13.10 -30.81 14.08
C ALA A 231 -13.49 -31.42 15.41
N LYS A 232 -12.87 -32.55 15.80
CA LYS A 232 -13.16 -33.26 17.07
C LYS A 232 -12.44 -32.68 18.26
N LEU A 233 -11.21 -32.18 18.08
CA LEU A 233 -10.30 -31.81 19.17
C LEU A 233 -10.16 -30.28 19.37
N SER A 234 -10.51 -29.49 18.38
CA SER A 234 -10.39 -28.04 18.47
C SER A 234 -11.77 -27.39 18.33
N PRO A 235 -12.38 -26.92 19.44
CA PRO A 235 -13.56 -26.08 19.32
C PRO A 235 -13.20 -24.78 18.62
N PRO A 236 -14.07 -24.24 17.74
CA PRO A 236 -13.80 -22.98 17.05
C PRO A 236 -13.70 -21.83 18.06
N ASN A 237 -12.54 -21.23 18.17
CA ASN A 237 -12.39 -19.92 18.80
C ASN A 237 -12.79 -18.85 17.76
N GLU A 238 -13.79 -18.03 18.08
CA GLU A 238 -14.34 -17.02 17.16
C GLU A 238 -13.39 -15.85 16.84
N THR A 239 -12.24 -15.77 17.50
CA THR A 239 -11.37 -14.59 17.46
C THR A 239 -10.14 -14.70 16.57
N ASP A 240 -9.67 -15.92 16.23
CA ASP A 240 -8.44 -16.09 15.46
C ASP A 240 -8.72 -16.62 14.04
N CYS A 241 -7.84 -16.27 13.11
CA CYS A 241 -7.82 -16.83 11.76
C CYS A 241 -7.75 -18.38 11.83
N VAL A 242 -8.68 -19.07 11.18
CA VAL A 242 -8.84 -20.52 11.22
C VAL A 242 -7.56 -21.24 10.80
N GLU A 243 -6.88 -20.72 9.80
CA GLU A 243 -5.62 -21.28 9.27
C GLU A 243 -4.49 -21.19 10.30
N LEU A 244 -4.42 -20.11 11.08
CA LEU A 244 -3.48 -19.99 12.19
C LEU A 244 -3.82 -20.93 13.34
N GLN A 245 -5.11 -21.15 13.62
CA GLN A 245 -5.55 -22.15 14.61
C GLN A 245 -5.14 -23.55 14.19
N MET A 246 -5.35 -23.94 12.92
CA MET A 246 -4.91 -25.22 12.37
C MET A 246 -3.39 -25.42 12.49
N TYR A 247 -2.62 -24.41 12.12
CA TYR A 247 -1.17 -24.44 12.25
C TYR A 247 -0.74 -24.60 13.72
N THR A 248 -1.32 -23.81 14.61
CA THR A 248 -1.02 -23.82 16.04
C THR A 248 -1.39 -25.18 16.66
N PHE A 249 -2.51 -25.77 16.23
CA PHE A 249 -2.95 -27.10 16.65
C PHE A 249 -1.93 -28.18 16.29
N LEU A 250 -1.44 -28.19 15.05
CA LEU A 250 -0.39 -29.12 14.60
C LEU A 250 0.88 -29.00 15.43
N VAL A 251 1.34 -27.79 15.68
CA VAL A 251 2.58 -27.53 16.43
C VAL A 251 2.44 -27.92 17.90
N LYS A 252 1.34 -27.48 18.56
CA LYS A 252 1.12 -27.75 19.99
C LYS A 252 0.96 -29.23 20.31
N ASN A 253 0.36 -30.00 19.40
CA ASN A 253 0.14 -31.42 19.59
C ASN A 253 1.25 -32.31 18.98
N SER A 254 2.35 -31.72 18.49
CA SER A 254 3.46 -32.43 17.84
C SER A 254 3.01 -33.35 16.69
N LEU A 255 2.04 -32.85 15.88
CA LEU A 255 1.45 -33.56 14.74
C LEU A 255 2.06 -33.18 13.39
N THR A 256 3.11 -32.37 13.39
CA THR A 256 3.77 -31.88 12.17
C THR A 256 4.29 -32.97 11.26
N ASP A 257 4.81 -34.04 11.86
CA ASP A 257 5.37 -35.21 11.13
C ASP A 257 4.28 -36.19 10.66
N THR A 258 3.09 -36.12 11.26
CA THR A 258 1.93 -36.92 10.84
C THR A 258 1.17 -36.30 9.69
N PHE A 259 1.12 -34.95 9.65
CA PHE A 259 0.40 -34.14 8.65
C PHE A 259 1.38 -33.21 7.94
N VAL A 260 2.39 -33.78 7.30
CA VAL A 260 3.50 -33.04 6.68
C VAL A 260 3.01 -32.10 5.57
N ASN A 261 2.11 -32.58 4.70
CA ASN A 261 1.61 -31.80 3.59
C ASN A 261 0.66 -30.69 4.05
N VAL A 262 -0.24 -30.98 5.00
CA VAL A 262 -1.12 -29.97 5.61
C VAL A 262 -0.28 -28.88 6.28
N TYR A 263 0.73 -29.27 7.06
CA TYR A 263 1.65 -28.36 7.71
C TYR A 263 2.41 -27.48 6.71
N THR A 264 2.91 -28.08 5.63
CA THR A 264 3.63 -27.36 4.57
C THR A 264 2.72 -26.35 3.87
N VAL A 265 1.51 -26.76 3.48
CA VAL A 265 0.54 -25.85 2.81
C VAL A 265 0.14 -24.71 3.74
N LEU A 266 -0.11 -24.95 5.03
CA LEU A 266 -0.39 -23.91 6.00
C LEU A 266 0.79 -22.93 6.16
N ARG A 267 2.04 -23.45 6.19
CA ARG A 267 3.23 -22.59 6.23
C ARG A 267 3.37 -21.71 5.00
N ILE A 268 3.15 -22.27 3.81
CA ILE A 268 3.16 -21.50 2.56
C ILE A 268 2.11 -20.39 2.65
N TYR A 269 0.86 -20.74 2.97
CA TYR A 269 -0.23 -19.76 3.07
C TYR A 269 0.04 -18.65 4.09
N LEU A 270 0.41 -19.02 5.31
CA LEU A 270 0.67 -18.07 6.40
C LEU A 270 1.93 -17.20 6.17
N SER A 271 2.83 -17.61 5.26
CA SER A 271 3.97 -16.80 4.83
C SER A 271 3.61 -15.75 3.77
N LEU A 272 2.43 -15.87 3.11
CA LEU A 272 1.97 -14.93 2.11
C LEU A 272 1.55 -13.61 2.78
N MET A 273 2.29 -12.56 2.48
CA MET A 273 2.02 -11.23 3.05
C MET A 273 1.02 -10.46 2.19
N VAL A 274 -0.03 -9.93 2.81
CA VAL A 274 -0.96 -8.97 2.17
C VAL A 274 -0.26 -7.67 1.80
N THR A 275 0.68 -7.21 2.63
CA THR A 275 1.48 -6.01 2.38
C THR A 275 2.94 -6.21 2.78
N ASN A 276 3.84 -5.45 2.15
CA ASN A 276 5.28 -5.47 2.44
C ASN A 276 5.66 -4.63 3.69
N CYS A 277 4.68 -4.15 4.44
CA CYS A 277 4.90 -3.19 5.53
C CYS A 277 5.78 -3.73 6.66
N THR A 278 5.68 -5.02 6.97
CA THR A 278 6.55 -5.65 7.99
C THR A 278 8.00 -5.67 7.51
N GLY A 279 8.24 -6.02 6.25
CA GLY A 279 9.57 -5.94 5.64
C GLY A 279 10.12 -4.51 5.62
N GLU A 280 9.32 -3.52 5.24
CA GLU A 280 9.71 -2.11 5.23
C GLU A 280 10.06 -1.60 6.65
N ARG A 281 9.30 -2.01 7.66
CA ARG A 281 9.61 -1.70 9.07
C ARG A 281 10.95 -2.32 9.47
N SER A 282 11.21 -3.58 9.10
CA SER A 282 12.47 -4.27 9.36
C SER A 282 13.66 -3.57 8.70
N PHE A 283 13.53 -3.14 7.44
CA PHE A 283 14.55 -2.34 6.77
C PHE A 283 14.76 -0.97 7.42
N SER A 284 13.72 -0.33 7.92
CA SER A 284 13.82 0.93 8.66
C SER A 284 14.58 0.74 9.98
N VAL A 285 14.38 -0.40 10.66
CA VAL A 285 15.14 -0.77 11.87
C VAL A 285 16.59 -1.06 11.50
N LEU A 286 16.83 -1.84 10.44
CA LEU A 286 18.17 -2.15 9.95
C LEU A 286 18.97 -0.87 9.63
N LYS A 287 18.36 0.14 9.03
CA LYS A 287 19.00 1.45 8.77
C LYS A 287 19.47 2.14 10.05
N ARG A 288 18.79 1.96 11.19
CA ARG A 288 19.23 2.49 12.49
C ARG A 288 20.41 1.71 13.06
N VAL A 289 20.45 0.38 12.83
CA VAL A 289 21.54 -0.50 13.27
C VAL A 289 22.78 -0.31 12.42
N LYS A 290 22.62 -0.19 11.10
CA LYS A 290 23.69 0.07 10.12
C LYS A 290 23.56 1.52 9.63
N ASN A 291 24.38 2.39 10.16
CA ASN A 291 24.50 3.78 9.74
C ASN A 291 25.96 4.10 9.39
N GLU A 292 26.22 5.29 8.86
CA GLU A 292 27.56 5.73 8.45
C GLU A 292 28.60 5.64 9.58
N LEU A 293 28.19 5.90 10.82
CA LEU A 293 29.05 5.82 12.01
C LEU A 293 29.32 4.37 12.47
N ARG A 294 28.61 3.39 11.92
CA ARG A 294 28.67 1.97 12.30
C ARG A 294 28.90 1.05 11.11
N SER A 295 29.62 1.53 10.12
CA SER A 295 29.91 0.82 8.85
C SER A 295 30.83 -0.39 9.01
N THR A 296 31.68 -0.43 10.07
CA THR A 296 32.70 -1.47 10.29
C THR A 296 32.20 -2.78 10.89
N LYS A 297 30.88 -2.93 11.10
CA LYS A 297 30.32 -4.17 11.65
C LYS A 297 30.38 -5.32 10.66
N GLY A 298 30.97 -6.44 11.07
CA GLY A 298 30.93 -7.67 10.31
C GLY A 298 29.49 -8.21 10.18
N GLN A 299 29.23 -8.98 9.12
CA GLN A 299 27.91 -9.50 8.78
C GLN A 299 27.25 -10.30 9.91
N PRO A 300 27.93 -11.25 10.61
CA PRO A 300 27.28 -11.98 11.70
C PRO A 300 26.75 -11.07 12.79
N ARG A 301 27.57 -10.12 13.28
CA ARG A 301 27.16 -9.18 14.33
C ARG A 301 26.03 -8.25 13.87
N LEU A 302 25.99 -7.90 12.57
CA LEU A 302 24.91 -7.09 12.02
C LEU A 302 23.61 -7.87 12.02
N ASN A 303 23.63 -9.15 11.64
CA ASN A 303 22.46 -10.03 11.65
C ASN A 303 21.91 -10.18 13.06
N ASP A 304 22.76 -10.48 14.05
CA ASP A 304 22.33 -10.64 15.46
C ASP A 304 21.68 -9.37 15.99
N LEU A 305 22.30 -8.21 15.75
CA LEU A 305 21.75 -6.93 16.19
C LEU A 305 20.47 -6.56 15.46
N ALA A 306 20.38 -6.84 14.17
CA ALA A 306 19.17 -6.60 13.39
C ALA A 306 18.01 -7.45 13.91
N LEU A 307 18.25 -8.74 14.16
CA LEU A 307 17.26 -9.67 14.70
C LEU A 307 16.76 -9.20 16.08
N LEU A 308 17.66 -8.88 17.00
CA LEU A 308 17.30 -8.38 18.33
C LEU A 308 16.50 -7.06 18.28
N CYS A 309 16.78 -6.20 17.30
CA CYS A 309 16.07 -4.94 17.15
C CYS A 309 14.70 -5.11 16.47
N ILE A 310 14.59 -6.02 15.49
CA ILE A 310 13.35 -6.31 14.77
C ILE A 310 12.36 -7.00 15.71
N GLU A 311 12.84 -8.02 16.44
CA GLU A 311 12.06 -8.83 17.40
C GLU A 311 12.10 -8.25 18.82
N SER A 312 12.16 -6.92 18.94
CA SER A 312 12.33 -6.23 20.23
C SER A 312 11.28 -6.61 21.29
N ASP A 313 10.05 -6.92 20.87
CA ASP A 313 8.96 -7.27 21.77
C ASP A 313 9.16 -8.67 22.37
N ILE A 314 9.61 -9.61 21.55
CA ILE A 314 10.01 -10.97 22.03
C ILE A 314 11.23 -10.85 22.94
N VAL A 315 12.22 -10.05 22.56
CA VAL A 315 13.44 -9.83 23.35
C VAL A 315 13.11 -9.27 24.71
N ARG A 316 12.23 -8.28 24.83
CA ARG A 316 11.82 -7.68 26.10
C ARG A 316 11.09 -8.65 27.04
N SER A 317 10.42 -9.66 26.50
CA SER A 317 9.70 -10.68 27.29
C SER A 317 10.60 -11.80 27.80
N ARG A 318 11.89 -11.86 27.41
CA ARG A 318 12.81 -12.94 27.76
C ARG A 318 13.66 -12.63 29.02
N ASP A 319 13.90 -13.67 29.83
CA ASP A 319 14.87 -13.60 30.91
C ASP A 319 16.29 -13.84 30.38
N PHE A 320 17.17 -12.88 30.56
CA PHE A 320 18.57 -12.94 30.15
C PHE A 320 19.56 -13.36 31.25
N THR A 321 19.11 -13.74 32.43
CA THR A 321 19.96 -14.09 33.57
C THR A 321 21.02 -15.12 33.23
N VAL A 322 20.64 -16.19 32.49
CA VAL A 322 21.57 -17.26 32.06
C VAL A 322 22.60 -16.73 31.05
N VAL A 323 22.16 -15.88 30.12
CA VAL A 323 23.02 -15.28 29.09
C VAL A 323 24.03 -14.32 29.75
N ILE A 324 23.58 -13.52 30.71
CA ILE A 324 24.43 -12.59 31.48
C ILE A 324 25.49 -13.34 32.26
N LYS A 325 25.11 -14.41 32.97
CA LYS A 325 26.07 -15.28 33.72
C LYS A 325 27.09 -15.92 32.78
N LYS A 326 26.66 -16.46 31.63
CA LYS A 326 27.55 -17.05 30.62
C LYS A 326 28.49 -16.00 29.99
N PHE A 327 28.00 -14.79 29.78
CA PHE A 327 28.84 -13.69 29.29
C PHE A 327 29.86 -13.24 30.33
N ALA A 328 29.47 -13.13 31.59
CA ALA A 328 30.37 -12.78 32.69
C ALA A 328 31.48 -13.81 32.87
N SER A 329 31.18 -15.11 32.75
CA SER A 329 32.16 -16.20 32.92
C SER A 329 33.21 -16.29 31.80
N LYS A 330 32.96 -15.71 30.62
CA LYS A 330 33.89 -15.78 29.48
C LYS A 330 35.06 -14.82 29.59
N LYS A 331 35.00 -13.78 30.38
CA LYS A 331 36.06 -12.78 30.54
C LYS A 331 35.98 -12.13 31.92
N ALA A 332 37.14 -11.96 32.59
CA ALA A 332 37.22 -11.19 33.83
C ALA A 332 36.64 -9.76 33.64
N ARG A 333 35.72 -9.36 34.49
CA ARG A 333 35.04 -8.07 34.45
C ARG A 333 35.47 -7.23 35.67
N LYS A 334 35.46 -5.89 35.50
CA LYS A 334 35.75 -4.95 36.60
C LYS A 334 34.60 -4.85 37.62
N VAL A 335 33.40 -5.35 37.26
CA VAL A 335 32.21 -5.35 38.09
C VAL A 335 31.68 -6.78 38.17
N ASN A 336 31.41 -7.25 39.38
CA ASN A 336 30.72 -8.52 39.63
C ASN A 336 29.26 -8.37 39.17
N ILE A 337 28.82 -9.27 38.25
CA ILE A 337 27.48 -9.33 37.66
C ILE A 337 26.74 -10.55 38.23
#